data_2f365a1cbcf4c50cc16951867666c9a6
#
_entry.id   2f365a1cbcf4c50cc16951867666c9a6
#
_cell.length_a   1.000
_cell.length_b   1.000
_cell.length_c   1.000
_cell.angle_alpha   90.00
_cell.angle_beta   90.00
_cell.angle_gamma   90.00
#
_symmetry.space_group_name_H-M   'P 1'
#
loop_
_entity.id
_entity.type
_entity.pdbx_description
1 polymer ?
#
loop_
_entity_poly.entity_id
_entity_poly.type
_entity_poly.pdbx_seq_one_letter_code
_entity_poly.pdbx_strand_id
1 'polypeptide(L)'
;LEIRNMAIGDGKTKPDCNAFIPALPKLTIGTLVVEGEAKDGKLFIKKLSASGQDLTLDGGGSIVMKELANDSLVDLSLTLKVNDAWVQKDSLTKGLLDPKIGAVWLDQKVKKAKNPDGSLAFRAAGPLGKLNFNPAGGTPPAKTE
;
A
#
# COMPACT_ATOMS: atom_id res chain seq x y z
N LEU A 1 5.20 -12.56 12.23
CA LEU A 1 6.38 -12.04 11.51
C LEU A 1 6.58 -10.56 11.82
N GLU A 2 7.78 -10.21 12.17
CA GLU A 2 8.18 -8.84 12.42
C GLU A 2 9.42 -8.51 11.59
N ILE A 3 9.35 -7.43 10.81
CA ILE A 3 10.46 -6.92 10.02
C ILE A 3 10.79 -5.52 10.53
N ARG A 4 12.01 -5.34 11.02
CA ARG A 4 12.48 -4.05 11.56
C ARG A 4 13.26 -3.26 10.54
N ASN A 5 13.23 -1.95 10.68
CA ASN A 5 13.99 -1.00 9.85
C ASN A 5 13.69 -1.12 8.35
N MET A 6 12.44 -1.41 8.01
CA MET A 6 12.01 -1.52 6.64
C MET A 6 11.94 -0.14 5.98
N ALA A 7 12.46 -0.06 4.76
CA ALA A 7 12.34 1.12 3.92
C ALA A 7 12.10 0.69 2.47
N ILE A 8 11.40 1.54 1.72
CA ILE A 8 11.13 1.34 0.29
C ILE A 8 11.72 2.50 -0.49
N GLY A 9 12.32 2.17 -1.64
CA GLY A 9 12.94 3.17 -2.51
C GLY A 9 14.34 3.58 -2.05
N ASP A 10 15.13 3.99 -2.99
CA ASP A 10 16.51 4.48 -2.78
C ASP A 10 16.68 5.95 -3.20
N GLY A 11 15.62 6.58 -3.68
CA GLY A 11 15.63 7.92 -4.23
C GLY A 11 16.26 8.04 -5.62
N LYS A 12 16.67 6.94 -6.22
CA LYS A 12 17.42 6.90 -7.50
C LYS A 12 16.78 5.99 -8.53
N THR A 13 16.33 4.81 -8.11
CA THR A 13 15.77 3.80 -8.99
C THR A 13 14.34 4.15 -9.35
N LYS A 14 14.02 4.17 -10.65
CA LYS A 14 12.65 4.31 -11.13
C LYS A 14 11.95 2.96 -11.02
N PRO A 15 10.70 2.90 -10.50
CA PRO A 15 9.93 1.68 -10.55
C PRO A 15 9.72 1.22 -11.99
N ASP A 16 9.90 -0.06 -12.24
CA ASP A 16 9.62 -0.67 -13.54
C ASP A 16 8.09 -0.89 -13.68
N CYS A 17 7.41 0.19 -13.90
CA CYS A 17 5.99 0.19 -14.20
C CYS A 17 5.78 1.11 -15.40
N ASN A 18 4.87 0.71 -16.30
CA ASN A 18 4.54 1.46 -17.52
C ASN A 18 3.95 2.87 -17.25
N ALA A 19 4.22 3.42 -16.10
CA ALA A 19 3.82 4.76 -15.72
C ALA A 19 5.04 5.67 -15.64
N PHE A 20 4.87 6.90 -16.04
CA PHE A 20 5.86 7.97 -15.92
C PHE A 20 6.00 8.36 -14.45
N ILE A 21 6.52 7.44 -13.64
CA ILE A 21 6.74 7.69 -12.22
C ILE A 21 8.22 8.08 -12.04
N PRO A 22 8.51 9.25 -11.47
CA PRO A 22 9.87 9.62 -11.11
C PRO A 22 10.41 8.67 -10.04
N ALA A 23 11.73 8.67 -9.83
CA ALA A 23 12.34 7.93 -8.74
C ALA A 23 11.65 8.28 -7.42
N LEU A 24 11.17 7.26 -6.70
CA LEU A 24 10.53 7.49 -5.41
C LEU A 24 11.60 7.81 -4.35
N PRO A 25 11.42 8.88 -3.58
CA PRO A 25 12.28 9.16 -2.45
C PRO A 25 12.19 8.02 -1.44
N LYS A 26 13.26 7.80 -0.68
CA LYS A 26 13.30 6.77 0.36
C LYS A 26 12.15 6.99 1.35
N LEU A 27 11.32 5.96 1.51
CA LEU A 27 10.20 5.92 2.43
C LEU A 27 10.52 4.98 3.58
N THR A 28 10.62 5.50 4.78
CA THR A 28 10.89 4.72 5.98
C THR A 28 9.58 4.19 6.55
N ILE A 29 9.39 2.88 6.43
CA ILE A 29 8.20 2.19 6.94
C ILE A 29 8.34 1.83 8.42
N GLY A 30 9.58 1.70 8.90
CA GLY A 30 9.86 1.33 10.27
C GLY A 30 9.69 -0.16 10.53
N THR A 31 8.94 -0.53 11.55
CA THR A 31 8.69 -1.92 11.89
C THR A 31 7.38 -2.39 11.27
N LEU A 32 7.47 -3.42 10.45
CA LEU A 32 6.32 -4.11 9.87
C LEU A 32 6.00 -5.34 10.71
N VAL A 33 4.76 -5.43 11.17
CA VAL A 33 4.24 -6.58 11.92
C VAL A 33 3.15 -7.26 11.11
N VAL A 34 3.29 -8.57 10.93
CA VAL A 34 2.30 -9.41 10.26
C VAL A 34 1.89 -10.54 11.21
N GLU A 35 0.62 -10.59 11.54
CA GLU A 35 0.00 -11.66 12.31
C GLU A 35 -1.01 -12.38 11.43
N GLY A 36 -0.93 -13.69 11.41
CA GLY A 36 -1.82 -14.48 10.58
C GLY A 36 -1.85 -15.95 10.97
N GLU A 37 -2.72 -16.67 10.31
CA GLU A 37 -2.94 -18.09 10.51
C GLU A 37 -3.09 -18.77 9.15
N ALA A 38 -2.37 -19.87 8.96
CA ALA A 38 -2.49 -20.69 7.77
C ALA A 38 -3.37 -21.92 8.07
N LYS A 39 -4.40 -22.13 7.24
CA LYS A 39 -5.30 -23.27 7.35
C LYS A 39 -5.84 -23.66 5.97
N ASP A 40 -5.83 -24.94 5.66
CA ASP A 40 -6.43 -25.50 4.43
C ASP A 40 -5.95 -24.80 3.15
N GLY A 41 -4.63 -24.53 3.04
CA GLY A 41 -4.05 -23.87 1.88
C GLY A 41 -4.34 -22.37 1.78
N LYS A 42 -4.88 -21.78 2.83
CA LYS A 42 -5.19 -20.37 2.89
C LYS A 42 -4.47 -19.69 4.07
N LEU A 43 -3.82 -18.59 3.79
CA LEU A 43 -3.21 -17.76 4.81
C LEU A 43 -4.15 -16.59 5.12
N PHE A 44 -4.63 -16.55 6.35
CA PHE A 44 -5.43 -15.44 6.86
C PHE A 44 -4.51 -14.42 7.54
N ILE A 45 -4.45 -13.23 7.03
CA ILE A 45 -3.70 -12.13 7.63
C ILE A 45 -4.64 -11.36 8.54
N LYS A 46 -4.52 -11.60 9.83
CA LYS A 46 -5.36 -10.96 10.87
C LYS A 46 -4.93 -9.54 11.13
N LYS A 47 -3.62 -9.27 11.02
CA LYS A 47 -3.04 -7.96 11.23
C LYS A 47 -1.84 -7.78 10.32
N LEU A 48 -1.85 -6.70 9.59
CA LEU A 48 -0.71 -6.18 8.86
C LEU A 48 -0.56 -4.72 9.28
N SER A 49 0.47 -4.39 10.03
CA SER A 49 0.65 -3.03 10.50
C SER A 49 2.11 -2.59 10.43
N ALA A 50 2.30 -1.35 10.07
CA ALA A 50 3.60 -0.72 10.11
C ALA A 50 3.45 0.71 10.65
N SER A 51 4.37 1.12 11.49
CA SER A 51 4.43 2.47 11.99
C SER A 51 5.86 2.96 11.91
N GLY A 52 6.11 3.84 10.97
CA GLY A 52 7.41 4.42 10.72
C GLY A 52 7.39 5.93 10.79
N GLN A 53 8.54 6.52 10.53
CA GLN A 53 8.70 7.97 10.53
C GLN A 53 7.92 8.63 9.39
N ASP A 54 7.82 7.98 8.24
CA ASP A 54 7.27 8.55 7.03
C ASP A 54 5.86 8.03 6.71
N LEU A 55 5.51 6.83 7.20
CA LEU A 55 4.30 6.14 6.82
C LEU A 55 3.71 5.33 7.97
N THR A 56 2.40 5.34 8.07
CA THR A 56 1.63 4.38 8.85
C THR A 56 0.82 3.50 7.90
N LEU A 57 0.88 2.19 8.08
CA LEU A 57 0.18 1.20 7.28
C LEU A 57 -0.62 0.26 8.17
N ASP A 58 -1.87 0.04 7.80
CA ASP A 58 -2.74 -0.97 8.41
C ASP A 58 -3.41 -1.79 7.32
N GLY A 59 -3.65 -3.05 7.60
CA GLY A 59 -4.32 -3.91 6.65
C GLY A 59 -4.60 -5.30 7.16
N GLY A 60 -5.19 -6.10 6.32
CA GLY A 60 -5.50 -7.50 6.55
C GLY A 60 -6.20 -8.10 5.34
N GLY A 61 -6.44 -9.40 5.41
CA GLY A 61 -7.11 -10.11 4.34
C GLY A 61 -6.68 -11.56 4.25
N SER A 62 -6.59 -12.09 3.06
CA SER A 62 -6.22 -13.49 2.87
C SER A 62 -5.42 -13.73 1.59
N ILE A 63 -4.67 -14.83 1.60
CA ILE A 63 -3.93 -15.33 0.44
C ILE A 63 -4.25 -16.81 0.29
N VAL A 64 -4.81 -17.18 -0.86
CA VAL A 64 -4.98 -18.58 -1.22
C VAL A 64 -3.68 -19.08 -1.82
N MET A 65 -2.99 -19.94 -1.10
CA MET A 65 -1.69 -20.47 -1.51
C MET A 65 -1.86 -21.46 -2.65
N LYS A 66 -1.05 -21.33 -3.69
CA LYS A 66 -0.95 -22.24 -4.82
C LYS A 66 0.43 -22.88 -4.85
N GLU A 67 0.57 -23.93 -5.64
CA GLU A 67 1.84 -24.64 -5.81
C GLU A 67 2.96 -23.71 -6.27
N LEU A 68 2.65 -22.84 -7.23
CA LEU A 68 3.53 -21.75 -7.61
C LEU A 68 3.16 -20.47 -6.83
N ALA A 69 4.12 -19.90 -6.14
CA ALA A 69 3.90 -18.72 -5.31
C ALA A 69 3.26 -17.56 -6.10
N ASN A 70 3.71 -17.34 -7.34
CA ASN A 70 3.19 -16.27 -8.20
C ASN A 70 1.71 -16.43 -8.57
N ASP A 71 1.19 -17.65 -8.54
CA ASP A 71 -0.22 -17.96 -8.84
C ASP A 71 -1.12 -17.88 -7.61
N SER A 72 -0.53 -17.73 -6.43
CA SER A 72 -1.27 -17.55 -5.18
C SER A 72 -2.17 -16.32 -5.27
N LEU A 73 -3.44 -16.48 -4.88
CA LEU A 73 -4.43 -15.42 -4.99
C LEU A 73 -4.45 -14.57 -3.73
N VAL A 74 -4.21 -13.30 -3.91
CA VAL A 74 -4.16 -12.29 -2.85
C VAL A 74 -5.47 -11.53 -2.81
N ASP A 75 -5.97 -11.25 -1.62
CA ASP A 75 -7.06 -10.33 -1.36
C ASP A 75 -6.79 -9.60 -0.03
N LEU A 76 -6.16 -8.45 -0.12
CA LEU A 76 -5.74 -7.64 1.01
C LEU A 76 -6.39 -6.26 0.95
N SER A 77 -6.89 -5.82 2.09
CA SER A 77 -7.29 -4.42 2.30
C SER A 77 -6.16 -3.68 3.00
N LEU A 78 -5.72 -2.58 2.43
CA LEU A 78 -4.60 -1.78 2.91
C LEU A 78 -5.06 -0.35 3.14
N THR A 79 -4.73 0.21 4.28
CA THR A 79 -4.92 1.63 4.58
C THR A 79 -3.57 2.23 4.94
N LEU A 80 -3.16 3.24 4.22
CA LEU A 80 -1.89 3.91 4.45
C LEU A 80 -2.09 5.40 4.67
N LYS A 81 -1.29 5.95 5.57
CA LYS A 81 -1.23 7.37 5.84
C LYS A 81 0.22 7.83 5.77
N VAL A 82 0.49 8.72 4.83
CA VAL A 82 1.81 9.32 4.67
C VAL A 82 1.89 10.54 5.57
N ASN A 83 2.98 10.67 6.31
CA ASN A 83 3.20 11.81 7.20
C ASN A 83 3.52 13.07 6.40
N ASP A 84 3.01 14.20 6.84
CA ASP A 84 3.19 15.49 6.16
C ASP A 84 4.66 15.87 5.99
N ALA A 85 5.50 15.53 6.95
CA ALA A 85 6.94 15.76 6.88
C ALA A 85 7.59 15.06 5.67
N TRP A 86 7.13 13.86 5.30
CA TRP A 86 7.62 13.18 4.11
C TRP A 86 7.08 13.81 2.83
N VAL A 87 5.81 14.20 2.81
CA VAL A 87 5.19 14.90 1.66
C VAL A 87 5.92 16.21 1.34
N GLN A 88 6.45 16.87 2.35
CA GLN A 88 7.17 18.15 2.21
C GLN A 88 8.66 17.99 1.86
N LYS A 89 9.21 16.77 1.84
CA LYS A 89 10.66 16.53 1.64
C LYS A 89 11.17 17.01 0.29
N ASP A 90 10.37 16.86 -0.76
CA ASP A 90 10.75 17.32 -2.08
C ASP A 90 9.54 17.75 -2.95
N SER A 91 9.83 18.48 -4.02
CA SER A 91 8.80 18.99 -4.93
C SER A 91 8.10 17.88 -5.74
N LEU A 92 8.78 16.76 -6.00
CA LEU A 92 8.21 15.65 -6.75
C LEU A 92 7.19 14.87 -5.92
N THR A 93 7.52 14.61 -4.67
CA THR A 93 6.60 13.95 -3.72
C THR A 93 5.36 14.80 -3.47
N LYS A 94 5.55 16.09 -3.29
CA LYS A 94 4.47 17.06 -3.15
C LYS A 94 3.59 17.09 -4.41
N GLY A 95 4.20 17.06 -5.59
CA GLY A 95 3.48 17.04 -6.86
C GLY A 95 2.68 15.75 -7.09
N LEU A 96 3.20 14.60 -6.67
CA LEU A 96 2.50 13.31 -6.77
C LEU A 96 1.23 13.24 -5.92
N LEU A 97 1.25 13.87 -4.76
CA LEU A 97 0.15 13.88 -3.82
C LEU A 97 -0.73 15.14 -3.91
N ASP A 98 -0.26 16.16 -4.63
CA ASP A 98 -1.02 17.39 -4.86
C ASP A 98 -1.92 17.20 -6.10
N PRO A 99 -3.26 17.27 -5.92
CA PRO A 99 -4.21 17.13 -7.02
C PRO A 99 -4.09 18.21 -8.10
N LYS A 100 -3.37 19.28 -7.86
CA LYS A 100 -3.19 20.36 -8.85
C LYS A 100 -2.03 20.14 -9.80
N ILE A 101 -1.08 19.29 -9.45
CA ILE A 101 0.18 19.11 -10.18
C ILE A 101 0.37 17.67 -10.66
N GLY A 102 -0.30 16.69 -10.04
CA GLY A 102 -0.16 15.27 -10.37
C GLY A 102 -0.74 14.91 -11.74
N ALA A 103 -0.23 13.84 -12.33
CA ALA A 103 -0.82 13.27 -13.52
C ALA A 103 -2.30 12.95 -13.27
N VAL A 104 -3.17 13.40 -14.15
CA VAL A 104 -4.64 13.35 -13.98
C VAL A 104 -5.18 11.97 -13.59
N TRP A 105 -4.57 10.90 -14.08
CA TRP A 105 -4.98 9.53 -13.76
C TRP A 105 -4.59 9.11 -12.32
N LEU A 106 -3.41 9.52 -11.85
CA LEU A 106 -2.95 9.25 -10.48
C LEU A 106 -3.80 10.02 -9.48
N ASP A 107 -4.13 11.26 -9.80
CA ASP A 107 -5.03 12.09 -9.01
C ASP A 107 -6.40 11.43 -8.81
N GLN A 108 -6.99 10.88 -9.87
CA GLN A 108 -8.29 10.21 -9.75
C GLN A 108 -8.25 8.96 -8.87
N LYS A 109 -7.21 8.13 -8.98
CA LYS A 109 -7.04 6.96 -8.11
C LYS A 109 -6.81 7.38 -6.65
N VAL A 110 -5.98 8.37 -6.42
CA VAL A 110 -5.71 8.90 -5.08
C VAL A 110 -6.97 9.52 -4.48
N LYS A 111 -7.74 10.29 -5.23
CA LYS A 111 -9.02 10.84 -4.77
C LYS A 111 -10.01 9.76 -4.36
N LYS A 112 -10.13 8.69 -5.17
CA LYS A 112 -11.03 7.56 -4.87
C LYS A 112 -10.55 6.73 -3.67
N ALA A 113 -9.25 6.72 -3.40
CA ALA A 113 -8.67 6.01 -2.27
C ALA A 113 -8.73 6.83 -0.97
N LYS A 114 -8.90 8.14 -1.06
CA LYS A 114 -8.79 9.06 0.08
C LYS A 114 -9.99 8.96 1.02
N ASN A 115 -9.69 8.72 2.30
CA ASN A 115 -10.66 8.79 3.39
C ASN A 115 -10.75 10.21 3.97
N PRO A 116 -11.83 10.52 4.74
CA PRO A 116 -11.98 11.84 5.37
C PRO A 116 -10.84 12.23 6.32
N ASP A 117 -10.15 11.26 6.93
CA ASP A 117 -9.01 11.48 7.83
C ASP A 117 -7.68 11.72 7.11
N GLY A 118 -7.67 11.71 5.77
CA GLY A 118 -6.48 11.87 4.95
C GLY A 118 -5.72 10.58 4.64
N SER A 119 -6.12 9.44 5.19
CA SER A 119 -5.55 8.15 4.83
C SER A 119 -6.01 7.69 3.44
N LEU A 120 -5.24 6.78 2.84
CA LEU A 120 -5.54 6.21 1.54
C LEU A 120 -5.84 4.71 1.72
N ALA A 121 -6.99 4.28 1.22
CA ALA A 121 -7.42 2.89 1.28
C ALA A 121 -7.34 2.24 -0.11
N PHE A 122 -6.68 1.08 -0.18
CA PHE A 122 -6.56 0.28 -1.38
C PHE A 122 -6.89 -1.17 -1.10
N ARG A 123 -7.40 -1.85 -2.12
CA ARG A 123 -7.54 -3.29 -2.15
C ARG A 123 -6.53 -3.88 -3.13
N ALA A 124 -5.64 -4.72 -2.62
CA ALA A 124 -4.71 -5.49 -3.45
C ALA A 124 -5.33 -6.86 -3.71
N ALA A 125 -5.60 -7.17 -4.97
CA ALA A 125 -6.27 -8.40 -5.36
C ALA A 125 -5.67 -9.00 -6.64
N GLY A 126 -5.74 -10.32 -6.75
CA GLY A 126 -5.28 -11.07 -7.90
C GLY A 126 -4.08 -11.96 -7.61
N PRO A 127 -3.50 -12.59 -8.64
CA PRO A 127 -2.31 -13.41 -8.49
C PRO A 127 -1.13 -12.60 -7.95
N LEU A 128 -0.33 -13.18 -7.05
CA LEU A 128 0.82 -12.52 -6.44
C LEU A 128 1.81 -11.98 -7.47
N GLY A 129 2.01 -12.70 -8.58
CA GLY A 129 2.86 -12.24 -9.68
C GLY A 129 2.24 -11.11 -10.53
N LYS A 130 0.97 -10.77 -10.34
CA LYS A 130 0.26 -9.74 -11.08
C LYS A 130 -0.84 -9.09 -10.23
N LEU A 131 -0.44 -8.42 -9.17
CA LEU A 131 -1.37 -7.75 -8.27
C LEU A 131 -2.00 -6.51 -8.90
N ASN A 132 -3.30 -6.34 -8.67
CA ASN A 132 -4.03 -5.13 -9.00
C ASN A 132 -4.34 -4.35 -7.71
N PHE A 133 -4.01 -3.07 -7.72
CA PHE A 133 -4.34 -2.16 -6.62
C PHE A 133 -5.51 -1.27 -7.02
N ASN A 134 -6.63 -1.46 -6.34
CA ASN A 134 -7.84 -0.69 -6.58
C ASN A 134 -8.11 0.26 -5.41
N PRO A 135 -8.48 1.50 -5.68
CA PRO A 135 -8.87 2.42 -4.62
C PRO A 135 -10.13 1.92 -3.91
N ALA A 136 -10.12 1.98 -2.58
CA ALA A 136 -11.21 1.56 -1.71
C ALA A 136 -11.62 2.66 -0.70
N GLY A 137 -11.22 3.90 -0.95
CA GLY A 137 -11.55 5.02 -0.09
C GLY A 137 -13.02 5.45 -0.17
N GLY A 138 -13.49 6.16 0.84
CA GLY A 138 -14.83 6.72 0.89
C GLY A 138 -15.93 5.78 1.37
N THR A 139 -15.67 4.48 1.46
CA THR A 139 -16.60 3.52 2.05
C THR A 139 -15.93 2.87 3.26
N PRO A 140 -16.52 2.94 4.45
CA PRO A 140 -16.02 2.17 5.58
C PRO A 140 -15.96 0.70 5.16
N PRO A 141 -14.91 -0.05 5.53
CA PRO A 141 -14.90 -1.48 5.28
C PRO A 141 -16.15 -2.08 5.87
N ALA A 142 -16.89 -2.83 5.06
CA ALA A 142 -18.00 -3.62 5.56
C ALA A 142 -17.47 -4.45 6.72
N LYS A 143 -17.99 -4.20 7.91
CA LYS A 143 -17.71 -5.06 9.06
C LYS A 143 -18.18 -6.45 8.69
N THR A 144 -17.27 -7.30 8.35
CA THR A 144 -17.52 -8.73 8.26
C THR A 144 -17.72 -9.22 9.69
N GLU A 145 -18.97 -9.38 10.03
CA GLU A 145 -19.32 -10.14 11.23
C GLU A 145 -18.93 -11.61 11.05
#